data_cf8ca6b66fc3ee652630b9aac40be82a
#
_entry.id   cf8ca6b66fc3ee652630b9aac40be82a
#
_cell.length_a   1.000
_cell.length_b   1.000
_cell.length_c   1.000
_cell.angle_alpha   90.00
_cell.angle_beta   90.00
_cell.angle_gamma   90.00
#
_symmetry.space_group_name_H-M   'P 1'
#
loop_
_entity.id
_entity.type
_entity.pdbx_description
1 polymer ?
#
loop_
_entity_poly.entity_id
_entity_poly.type
_entity_poly.pdbx_seq_one_letter_code
_entity_poly.pdbx_strand_id
1 'polypeptide(L)'
;GYFDSSASFDLLQDKKNPKKAKLTYNVTVLEPYTLSTIETVTDSTPISKEISELVKKQPYLKAGNQYSVDSLNAVRVNITNELRNNGYFYFAPEYIEYLADSTLTGPKQIALRVFTTSALSEKAARKYRTGAITTTVTKNVVRSGATFDTIVLPKNRGVLLKQQNARIKPSLIRENIRFKQGSTFSVKNMDQTQNYLARTV
;
A
#
# COMPACT_ATOMS: atom_id res chain seq x y z
N GLY A 1 -7.60 16.75 11.96
CA GLY A 1 -8.29 17.88 11.67
C GLY A 1 -8.99 18.70 12.74
N TYR A 2 -10.00 18.16 13.43
CA TYR A 2 -10.85 18.91 14.38
C TYR A 2 -10.40 18.70 15.82
N PHE A 3 -9.14 19.03 16.15
CA PHE A 3 -8.54 18.70 17.45
C PHE A 3 -9.14 19.47 18.62
N ASP A 4 -9.66 20.68 18.39
CA ASP A 4 -10.25 21.52 19.43
C ASP A 4 -11.76 21.28 19.61
N SER A 5 -12.34 20.34 18.85
CA SER A 5 -13.75 20.00 18.95
C SER A 5 -14.04 19.17 20.20
N SER A 6 -15.24 19.31 20.75
CA SER A 6 -15.66 18.61 21.96
C SER A 6 -16.95 17.85 21.75
N ALA A 7 -17.13 16.79 22.50
CA ALA A 7 -18.37 16.02 22.54
C ALA A 7 -18.78 15.77 23.99
N SER A 8 -20.06 15.97 24.28
CA SER A 8 -20.70 15.61 25.53
C SER A 8 -21.92 14.75 25.27
N PHE A 9 -22.44 14.11 26.29
CA PHE A 9 -23.68 13.34 26.17
C PHE A 9 -24.61 13.58 27.35
N ASP A 10 -25.90 13.51 27.07
CA ASP A 10 -26.98 13.53 28.06
C ASP A 10 -27.66 12.17 28.05
N LEU A 11 -27.82 11.59 29.23
CA LEU A 11 -28.51 10.33 29.43
C LEU A 11 -29.82 10.57 30.22
N LEU A 12 -30.94 10.37 29.59
CA LEU A 12 -32.24 10.45 30.19
C LEU A 12 -32.84 9.03 30.34
N GLN A 13 -32.96 8.57 31.58
CA GLN A 13 -33.60 7.28 31.88
C GLN A 13 -35.12 7.40 31.71
N ASP A 14 -35.75 6.44 31.08
CA ASP A 14 -37.19 6.38 30.93
C ASP A 14 -37.87 6.18 32.30
N LYS A 15 -38.77 7.09 32.65
CA LYS A 15 -39.47 7.06 33.93
C LYS A 15 -40.42 5.86 34.10
N LYS A 16 -40.91 5.30 32.98
CA LYS A 16 -41.85 4.15 32.98
C LYS A 16 -41.12 2.81 32.80
N ASN A 17 -39.93 2.82 32.24
CA ASN A 17 -39.16 1.61 32.03
C ASN A 17 -37.68 1.84 32.36
N PRO A 18 -37.21 1.46 33.55
CA PRO A 18 -35.82 1.70 33.97
C PRO A 18 -34.77 0.95 33.16
N LYS A 19 -35.20 0.01 32.27
CA LYS A 19 -34.32 -0.68 31.33
C LYS A 19 -34.15 0.09 30.02
N LYS A 20 -34.79 1.25 29.85
CA LYS A 20 -34.70 2.11 28.69
C LYS A 20 -34.08 3.45 29.07
N ALA A 21 -33.24 3.96 28.18
CA ALA A 21 -32.67 5.30 28.29
C ALA A 21 -32.59 5.95 26.92
N LYS A 22 -32.70 7.28 26.88
CA LYS A 22 -32.42 8.09 25.71
C LYS A 22 -31.05 8.71 25.89
N LEU A 23 -30.17 8.47 24.94
CA LEU A 23 -28.84 9.05 24.87
C LEU A 23 -28.83 10.12 23.77
N THR A 24 -28.40 11.31 24.13
CA THR A 24 -28.23 12.44 23.19
C THR A 24 -26.78 12.87 23.22
N TYR A 25 -26.11 12.88 22.06
CA TYR A 25 -24.76 13.42 21.91
C TYR A 25 -24.83 14.88 21.43
N ASN A 26 -24.12 15.75 22.12
CA ASN A 26 -23.93 17.14 21.75
C ASN A 26 -22.48 17.31 21.26
N VAL A 27 -22.29 17.67 20.02
CA VAL A 27 -20.97 17.83 19.41
C VAL A 27 -20.78 19.28 19.00
N THR A 28 -19.73 19.90 19.56
CA THR A 28 -19.29 21.22 19.14
C THR A 28 -18.10 21.07 18.21
N VAL A 29 -18.28 21.37 16.92
CA VAL A 29 -17.25 21.27 15.89
C VAL A 29 -16.63 22.66 15.70
N LEU A 30 -15.31 22.75 15.89
CA LEU A 30 -14.52 23.95 15.60
C LEU A 30 -13.81 23.81 14.25
N GLU A 31 -13.21 24.91 13.79
CA GLU A 31 -12.47 24.91 12.50
C GLU A 31 -11.34 23.89 12.50
N PRO A 32 -11.18 23.15 11.40
CA PRO A 32 -10.12 22.15 11.29
C PRO A 32 -8.75 22.80 11.11
N TYR A 33 -7.73 22.07 11.51
CA TYR A 33 -6.34 22.41 11.13
C TYR A 33 -6.11 22.12 9.66
N THR A 34 -5.36 22.99 8.99
CA THR A 34 -4.99 22.89 7.57
C THR A 34 -3.48 22.77 7.39
N LEU A 35 -3.06 22.17 6.29
CA LEU A 35 -1.64 22.11 5.92
C LEU A 35 -1.19 23.48 5.39
N SER A 36 -0.07 23.98 5.89
CA SER A 36 0.55 25.23 5.40
C SER A 36 1.68 24.95 4.42
N THR A 37 2.64 24.14 4.85
CA THR A 37 3.81 23.75 4.05
C THR A 37 3.99 22.24 4.10
N ILE A 38 4.48 21.67 3.00
CA ILE A 38 4.84 20.26 2.93
C ILE A 38 6.28 20.18 2.44
N GLU A 39 7.16 19.68 3.28
CA GLU A 39 8.56 19.45 2.97
C GLU A 39 8.85 17.96 2.93
N THR A 40 9.66 17.51 1.99
CA THR A 40 10.22 16.15 1.98
C THR A 40 11.69 16.25 2.33
N VAL A 41 12.07 15.63 3.42
CA VAL A 41 13.50 15.53 3.80
C VAL A 41 14.10 14.43 2.92
N THR A 42 15.02 14.81 2.05
CA THR A 42 15.69 13.88 1.13
C THR A 42 17.17 13.78 1.49
N ASP A 43 17.66 12.55 1.47
CA ASP A 43 19.08 12.24 1.39
C ASP A 43 19.49 12.07 -0.09
N SER A 44 20.75 11.72 -0.35
CA SER A 44 21.26 11.55 -1.72
C SER A 44 20.85 10.22 -2.37
N THR A 45 20.06 9.37 -1.68
CA THR A 45 19.70 8.04 -2.17
C THR A 45 18.64 8.09 -3.27
N PRO A 46 18.66 7.14 -4.22
CA PRO A 46 17.67 7.09 -5.29
C PRO A 46 16.22 6.96 -4.77
N ILE A 47 16.01 6.18 -3.69
CA ILE A 47 14.68 5.97 -3.12
C ILE A 47 14.12 7.25 -2.51
N SER A 48 14.94 8.04 -1.83
CA SER A 48 14.53 9.29 -1.22
C SER A 48 14.06 10.30 -2.27
N LYS A 49 14.75 10.37 -3.42
CA LYS A 49 14.34 11.18 -4.55
C LYS A 49 12.99 10.73 -5.13
N GLU A 50 12.80 9.42 -5.30
CA GLU A 50 11.52 8.88 -5.79
C GLU A 50 10.38 9.15 -4.79
N ILE A 51 10.60 9.02 -3.48
CA ILE A 51 9.62 9.39 -2.47
C ILE A 51 9.24 10.86 -2.58
N SER A 52 10.21 11.76 -2.72
CA SER A 52 9.95 13.19 -2.88
C SER A 52 9.07 13.48 -4.10
N GLU A 53 9.35 12.86 -5.24
CA GLU A 53 8.53 13.02 -6.43
C GLU A 53 7.11 12.43 -6.27
N LEU A 54 6.97 11.34 -5.53
CA LEU A 54 5.67 10.74 -5.24
C LEU A 54 4.87 11.60 -4.24
N VAL A 55 5.51 12.18 -3.24
CA VAL A 55 4.88 13.11 -2.29
C VAL A 55 4.27 14.30 -3.01
N LYS A 56 5.00 14.94 -3.94
CA LYS A 56 4.51 16.07 -4.74
C LYS A 56 3.24 15.74 -5.54
N LYS A 57 3.06 14.48 -5.92
CA LYS A 57 1.89 14.02 -6.69
C LYS A 57 0.67 13.70 -5.83
N GLN A 58 0.80 13.66 -4.50
CA GLN A 58 -0.31 13.27 -3.63
C GLN A 58 -1.37 14.39 -3.54
N PRO A 59 -2.63 14.10 -3.86
CA PRO A 59 -3.69 15.11 -3.85
C PRO A 59 -4.00 15.62 -2.46
N TYR A 60 -3.78 14.81 -1.43
CA TYR A 60 -4.06 15.17 -0.03
C TYR A 60 -2.95 16.00 0.61
N LEU A 61 -1.73 15.99 0.06
CA LEU A 61 -0.59 16.75 0.57
C LEU A 61 -0.42 18.05 -0.23
N LYS A 62 -1.35 18.98 -0.04
CA LYS A 62 -1.28 20.33 -0.63
C LYS A 62 -1.57 21.36 0.43
N ALA A 63 -0.92 22.51 0.33
CA ALA A 63 -1.22 23.66 1.18
C ALA A 63 -2.71 24.04 1.06
N GLY A 64 -3.34 24.34 2.19
CA GLY A 64 -4.75 24.63 2.30
C GLY A 64 -5.65 23.41 2.52
N ASN A 65 -5.18 22.18 2.27
CA ASN A 65 -5.97 21.00 2.58
C ASN A 65 -6.07 20.78 4.08
N GLN A 66 -7.19 20.18 4.50
CA GLN A 66 -7.39 19.79 5.89
C GLN A 66 -6.34 18.77 6.32
N TYR A 67 -5.72 18.98 7.48
CA TYR A 67 -4.89 17.97 8.10
C TYR A 67 -5.75 16.80 8.58
N SER A 68 -5.41 15.60 8.15
CA SER A 68 -6.12 14.37 8.51
C SER A 68 -5.15 13.21 8.59
N VAL A 69 -5.16 12.52 9.73
CA VAL A 69 -4.34 11.31 9.94
C VAL A 69 -4.71 10.21 8.95
N ASP A 70 -6.00 10.07 8.64
CA ASP A 70 -6.47 9.08 7.65
C ASP A 70 -5.93 9.38 6.25
N SER A 71 -5.92 10.67 5.87
CA SER A 71 -5.31 11.10 4.60
C SER A 71 -3.81 10.84 4.57
N LEU A 72 -3.09 11.07 5.66
CA LEU A 72 -1.65 10.77 5.76
C LEU A 72 -1.40 9.26 5.65
N ASN A 73 -2.22 8.43 6.28
CA ASN A 73 -2.13 6.98 6.15
C ASN A 73 -2.43 6.51 4.73
N ALA A 74 -3.45 7.06 4.07
CA ALA A 74 -3.74 6.77 2.67
C ALA A 74 -2.57 7.15 1.74
N VAL A 75 -1.94 8.30 1.96
CA VAL A 75 -0.75 8.73 1.22
C VAL A 75 0.42 7.77 1.44
N ARG A 76 0.66 7.34 2.68
CA ARG A 76 1.70 6.35 3.02
C ARG A 76 1.51 5.06 2.25
N VAL A 77 0.29 4.54 2.20
CA VAL A 77 -0.07 3.32 1.44
C VAL A 77 0.11 3.54 -0.06
N ASN A 78 -0.35 4.68 -0.60
CA ASN A 78 -0.22 5.00 -2.02
C ASN A 78 1.25 5.07 -2.46
N ILE A 79 2.09 5.79 -1.72
CA ILE A 79 3.52 5.90 -2.03
C ILE A 79 4.19 4.52 -1.95
N THR A 80 3.85 3.72 -0.93
CA THR A 80 4.36 2.35 -0.79
C THR A 80 4.00 1.49 -2.00
N ASN A 81 2.76 1.53 -2.46
CA ASN A 81 2.30 0.78 -3.62
C ASN A 81 3.03 1.20 -4.90
N GLU A 82 3.22 2.50 -5.11
CA GLU A 82 3.98 3.02 -6.26
C GLU A 82 5.44 2.57 -6.21
N LEU A 83 6.11 2.68 -5.06
CA LEU A 83 7.48 2.19 -4.90
C LEU A 83 7.59 0.69 -5.14
N ARG A 84 6.65 -0.11 -4.62
CA ARG A 84 6.63 -1.57 -4.86
C ARG A 84 6.33 -1.91 -6.31
N ASN A 85 5.58 -1.09 -7.02
CA ASN A 85 5.40 -1.22 -8.48
C ASN A 85 6.66 -0.85 -9.27
N ASN A 86 7.51 0.01 -8.71
CA ASN A 86 8.78 0.44 -9.28
C ASN A 86 9.98 -0.41 -8.84
N GLY A 87 9.74 -1.57 -8.22
CA GLY A 87 10.77 -2.54 -7.91
C GLY A 87 11.20 -2.62 -6.44
N TYR A 88 10.77 -1.74 -5.56
CA TYR A 88 11.15 -1.77 -4.15
C TYR A 88 10.33 -2.82 -3.37
N PHE A 89 10.60 -4.08 -3.63
CA PHE A 89 9.80 -5.22 -3.14
C PHE A 89 9.58 -5.23 -1.63
N TYR A 90 10.61 -4.94 -0.85
CA TYR A 90 10.57 -4.98 0.61
C TYR A 90 10.18 -3.64 1.24
N PHE A 91 9.84 -2.63 0.43
CA PHE A 91 9.39 -1.36 0.99
C PHE A 91 8.04 -1.52 1.67
N ALA A 92 7.88 -0.91 2.84
CA ALA A 92 6.68 -1.01 3.67
C ALA A 92 6.22 0.38 4.12
N PRO A 93 4.91 0.56 4.43
CA PRO A 93 4.36 1.86 4.81
C PRO A 93 5.04 2.49 6.02
N GLU A 94 5.54 1.68 6.93
CA GLU A 94 6.20 2.08 8.18
C GLU A 94 7.52 2.83 7.95
N TYR A 95 8.09 2.74 6.76
CA TYR A 95 9.31 3.48 6.41
C TYR A 95 9.05 4.95 6.07
N ILE A 96 7.79 5.38 5.95
CA ILE A 96 7.42 6.77 5.74
C ILE A 96 6.91 7.35 7.05
N GLU A 97 7.55 8.40 7.53
CA GLU A 97 7.16 9.10 8.73
C GLU A 97 6.79 10.55 8.44
N TYR A 98 5.96 11.09 9.31
CA TYR A 98 5.49 12.48 9.26
C TYR A 98 5.81 13.19 10.57
N LEU A 99 6.37 14.38 10.46
CA LEU A 99 6.48 15.33 11.56
C LEU A 99 5.54 16.51 11.26
N ALA A 100 4.55 16.69 12.13
CA ALA A 100 3.59 17.77 12.03
C ALA A 100 3.94 18.84 13.10
N ASP A 101 4.15 20.07 12.67
CA ASP A 101 4.47 21.20 13.55
C ASP A 101 3.40 22.29 13.39
N SER A 102 2.73 22.62 14.49
CA SER A 102 1.72 23.68 14.57
C SER A 102 2.25 24.98 15.20
N THR A 103 3.52 25.01 15.60
CA THR A 103 4.09 26.16 16.33
C THR A 103 4.75 27.17 15.41
N LEU A 104 5.18 26.73 14.21
CA LEU A 104 5.93 27.56 13.25
C LEU A 104 5.05 28.30 12.25
N THR A 105 3.75 28.07 12.29
CA THR A 105 2.79 28.56 11.29
C THR A 105 1.66 29.32 11.99
N GLY A 106 0.79 29.98 11.25
CA GLY A 106 -0.34 30.72 11.79
C GLY A 106 -1.35 29.83 12.57
N PRO A 107 -2.35 30.42 13.20
CA PRO A 107 -3.34 29.66 13.97
C PRO A 107 -4.03 28.62 13.11
N LYS A 108 -4.18 27.41 13.65
CA LYS A 108 -4.77 26.24 12.99
C LYS A 108 -4.10 25.82 11.68
N GLN A 109 -2.81 26.10 11.56
CA GLN A 109 -1.98 25.68 10.44
C GLN A 109 -0.90 24.71 10.91
N ILE A 110 -0.55 23.76 10.04
CA ILE A 110 0.43 22.72 10.30
C ILE A 110 1.47 22.71 9.18
N ALA A 111 2.73 22.84 9.54
CA ALA A 111 3.86 22.51 8.68
C ALA A 111 4.11 20.99 8.75
N LEU A 112 4.13 20.32 7.61
CA LEU A 112 4.31 18.87 7.53
C LEU A 112 5.67 18.55 6.91
N ARG A 113 6.49 17.75 7.61
CA ARG A 113 7.70 17.14 7.06
C ARG A 113 7.46 15.68 6.82
N VAL A 114 7.82 15.21 5.62
CA VAL A 114 7.77 13.81 5.20
C VAL A 114 9.20 13.30 5.09
N PHE A 115 9.50 12.19 5.74
CA PHE A 115 10.84 11.61 5.72
C PHE A 115 10.80 10.09 5.81
N THR A 116 11.93 9.45 5.52
CA THR A 116 12.10 8.01 5.71
C THR A 116 12.71 7.75 7.09
N THR A 117 12.16 6.76 7.78
CA THR A 117 12.70 6.33 9.08
C THR A 117 14.14 5.82 8.95
N SER A 118 14.95 6.00 10.01
CA SER A 118 16.28 5.41 10.12
C SER A 118 16.28 3.87 10.09
N ALA A 119 15.12 3.24 10.31
CA ALA A 119 14.96 1.79 10.24
C ALA A 119 14.85 1.25 8.80
N LEU A 120 14.88 2.13 7.76
CA LEU A 120 14.86 1.71 6.37
C LEU A 120 16.05 0.81 6.06
N SER A 121 15.77 -0.49 5.90
CA SER A 121 16.80 -1.46 5.63
C SER A 121 17.37 -1.33 4.20
N GLU A 122 18.62 -1.73 4.02
CA GLU A 122 19.27 -1.76 2.71
C GLU A 122 18.48 -2.59 1.68
N LYS A 123 17.85 -3.68 2.13
CA LYS A 123 16.95 -4.50 1.29
C LYS A 123 15.74 -3.72 0.82
N ALA A 124 15.13 -2.93 1.68
CA ALA A 124 13.95 -2.13 1.33
C ALA A 124 14.30 -0.96 0.40
N ALA A 125 15.52 -0.45 0.47
CA ALA A 125 16.01 0.63 -0.38
C ALA A 125 16.51 0.20 -1.76
N ARG A 126 16.49 -1.12 -2.08
CA ARG A 126 16.96 -1.66 -3.38
C ARG A 126 15.81 -2.01 -4.31
N LYS A 127 16.03 -1.81 -5.61
CA LYS A 127 15.12 -2.29 -6.66
C LYS A 127 15.40 -3.75 -7.01
N TYR A 128 14.33 -4.50 -7.14
CA TYR A 128 14.35 -5.92 -7.52
C TYR A 128 13.81 -6.13 -8.94
N ARG A 129 14.31 -7.16 -9.57
CA ARG A 129 13.85 -7.62 -10.89
C ARG A 129 13.26 -9.02 -10.77
N THR A 130 12.33 -9.32 -11.65
CA THR A 130 11.74 -10.66 -11.74
C THR A 130 12.79 -11.66 -12.23
N GLY A 131 13.04 -12.70 -11.44
CA GLY A 131 13.91 -13.81 -11.81
C GLY A 131 13.23 -14.82 -12.73
N ALA A 132 13.67 -16.08 -12.65
CA ALA A 132 13.01 -17.19 -13.34
C ALA A 132 11.58 -17.39 -12.79
N ILE A 133 10.63 -17.61 -13.71
CA ILE A 133 9.22 -17.79 -13.37
C ILE A 133 8.87 -19.26 -13.59
N THR A 134 8.39 -19.91 -12.55
CA THR A 134 7.88 -21.28 -12.63
C THR A 134 6.44 -21.32 -12.17
N THR A 135 5.56 -21.83 -13.00
CA THR A 135 4.16 -22.11 -12.63
C THR A 135 4.02 -23.62 -12.48
N THR A 136 3.61 -24.06 -11.30
CA THR A 136 3.34 -25.47 -11.04
C THR A 136 1.84 -25.67 -10.91
N VAL A 137 1.30 -26.61 -11.71
CA VAL A 137 -0.11 -26.97 -11.71
C VAL A 137 -0.25 -28.43 -11.27
N THR A 138 -0.97 -28.66 -10.20
CA THR A 138 -1.23 -29.99 -9.63
C THR A 138 -2.70 -30.15 -9.32
N LYS A 139 -3.22 -31.33 -9.55
CA LYS A 139 -4.61 -31.68 -9.21
C LYS A 139 -4.78 -32.03 -7.72
N ASN A 140 -3.70 -32.48 -7.09
CA ASN A 140 -3.67 -32.90 -5.67
C ASN A 140 -2.42 -32.34 -4.99
N VAL A 141 -2.35 -32.49 -3.66
CA VAL A 141 -1.15 -32.13 -2.89
C VAL A 141 0.08 -32.85 -3.45
N VAL A 142 1.13 -32.08 -3.74
CA VAL A 142 2.39 -32.61 -4.26
C VAL A 142 3.07 -33.44 -3.17
N ARG A 143 3.32 -34.73 -3.45
CA ARG A 143 4.15 -35.58 -2.59
C ARG A 143 5.63 -35.40 -2.95
N SER A 144 6.51 -35.57 -1.96
CA SER A 144 7.96 -35.61 -2.19
C SER A 144 8.29 -36.65 -3.26
N GLY A 145 9.16 -36.29 -4.23
CA GLY A 145 9.54 -37.16 -5.33
C GLY A 145 8.59 -37.20 -6.56
N ALA A 146 7.60 -36.30 -6.59
CA ALA A 146 6.67 -36.21 -7.71
C ALA A 146 7.37 -35.80 -9.02
N THR A 147 7.08 -36.50 -10.10
CA THR A 147 7.52 -36.13 -11.46
C THR A 147 6.55 -35.15 -12.10
N PHE A 148 7.10 -34.21 -12.85
CA PHE A 148 6.33 -33.19 -13.55
C PHE A 148 6.69 -33.14 -15.03
N ASP A 149 5.69 -33.05 -15.89
CA ASP A 149 5.91 -32.64 -17.26
C ASP A 149 6.29 -31.16 -17.29
N THR A 150 7.45 -30.85 -17.87
CA THR A 150 7.95 -29.47 -17.92
C THR A 150 7.79 -28.94 -19.35
N ILE A 151 7.09 -27.83 -19.49
CA ILE A 151 6.87 -27.13 -20.75
C ILE A 151 7.47 -25.75 -20.66
N VAL A 152 8.38 -25.42 -21.58
CA VAL A 152 8.88 -24.06 -21.74
C VAL A 152 7.85 -23.28 -22.53
N LEU A 153 7.30 -22.21 -21.94
CA LEU A 153 6.33 -21.39 -22.64
C LEU A 153 7.02 -20.54 -23.71
N PRO A 154 6.57 -20.61 -24.97
CA PRO A 154 7.19 -19.89 -26.08
C PRO A 154 7.03 -18.35 -25.95
N LYS A 155 7.89 -17.61 -26.65
CA LYS A 155 7.92 -16.14 -26.74
C LYS A 155 8.41 -15.40 -25.47
N ASN A 156 9.66 -15.67 -25.10
CA ASN A 156 10.54 -14.79 -24.29
C ASN A 156 10.03 -14.28 -22.94
N ARG A 157 9.11 -14.97 -22.27
CA ARG A 157 8.71 -14.61 -20.92
C ARG A 157 9.49 -15.34 -19.83
N GLY A 158 10.35 -16.31 -20.21
CA GLY A 158 11.13 -17.11 -19.25
C GLY A 158 10.27 -17.89 -18.26
N VAL A 159 9.09 -18.35 -18.70
CA VAL A 159 8.15 -19.08 -17.84
C VAL A 159 8.25 -20.56 -18.10
N LEU A 160 8.48 -21.34 -17.05
CA LEU A 160 8.39 -22.79 -17.05
C LEU A 160 7.04 -23.21 -16.50
N LEU A 161 6.30 -24.03 -17.25
CA LEU A 161 5.08 -24.68 -16.78
C LEU A 161 5.40 -26.12 -16.40
N LYS A 162 5.16 -26.47 -15.14
CA LYS A 162 5.25 -27.83 -14.63
C LYS A 162 3.84 -28.35 -14.35
N GLN A 163 3.47 -29.47 -14.94
CA GLN A 163 2.14 -30.07 -14.74
C GLN A 163 2.27 -31.50 -14.21
N GLN A 164 1.39 -31.85 -13.27
CA GLN A 164 1.24 -33.21 -12.78
C GLN A 164 -0.26 -33.53 -12.67
N ASN A 165 -0.70 -34.55 -13.39
CA ASN A 165 -2.11 -35.00 -13.38
C ASN A 165 -3.14 -33.88 -13.70
N ALA A 166 -2.69 -32.80 -14.30
CA ALA A 166 -3.53 -31.68 -14.74
C ALA A 166 -3.19 -31.33 -16.19
N ARG A 167 -4.20 -31.16 -17.04
CA ARG A 167 -4.03 -30.76 -18.44
C ARG A 167 -4.55 -29.36 -18.64
N ILE A 168 -3.70 -28.36 -18.36
CA ILE A 168 -4.00 -26.97 -18.64
C ILE A 168 -3.30 -26.58 -19.94
N LYS A 169 -4.01 -25.88 -20.83
CA LYS A 169 -3.41 -25.31 -22.04
C LYS A 169 -2.32 -24.33 -21.69
N PRO A 170 -1.08 -24.49 -22.21
CA PRO A 170 0.03 -23.55 -21.93
C PRO A 170 -0.28 -22.10 -22.28
N SER A 171 -1.11 -21.85 -23.31
CA SER A 171 -1.56 -20.51 -23.68
C SER A 171 -2.31 -19.80 -22.55
N LEU A 172 -3.14 -20.53 -21.82
CA LEU A 172 -3.91 -19.99 -20.70
C LEU A 172 -3.00 -19.44 -19.58
N ILE A 173 -1.99 -20.20 -19.22
CA ILE A 173 -0.99 -19.77 -18.23
C ILE A 173 -0.21 -18.55 -18.76
N ARG A 174 0.26 -18.62 -20.01
CA ARG A 174 1.02 -17.54 -20.64
C ARG A 174 0.26 -16.20 -20.67
N GLU A 175 -1.03 -16.24 -20.98
CA GLU A 175 -1.87 -15.05 -21.10
C GLU A 175 -2.18 -14.41 -19.75
N ASN A 176 -2.17 -15.19 -18.68
CA ASN A 176 -2.49 -14.74 -17.34
C ASN A 176 -1.28 -14.35 -16.49
N ILE A 177 -0.05 -14.65 -16.91
CA ILE A 177 1.16 -14.20 -16.24
C ILE A 177 1.53 -12.79 -16.74
N ARG A 178 1.54 -11.84 -15.82
CA ARG A 178 1.89 -10.41 -16.08
C ARG A 178 3.38 -10.11 -15.94
N PHE A 179 4.16 -11.06 -15.44
CA PHE A 179 5.61 -10.94 -15.31
C PHE A 179 6.36 -11.27 -16.59
N LYS A 180 7.55 -10.67 -16.71
CA LYS A 180 8.56 -11.06 -17.68
C LYS A 180 9.90 -11.18 -16.95
N GLN A 181 10.62 -12.25 -17.19
CA GLN A 181 11.96 -12.43 -16.63
C GLN A 181 12.87 -11.23 -16.95
N GLY A 182 13.60 -10.73 -15.96
CA GLY A 182 14.46 -9.55 -16.07
C GLY A 182 13.74 -8.21 -15.97
N SER A 183 12.40 -8.16 -16.01
CA SER A 183 11.68 -6.90 -15.83
C SER A 183 11.73 -6.43 -14.38
N THR A 184 11.54 -5.13 -14.16
CA THR A 184 11.38 -4.58 -12.82
C THR A 184 10.20 -5.25 -12.12
N PHE A 185 10.38 -5.61 -10.86
CA PHE A 185 9.30 -6.18 -10.03
C PHE A 185 8.15 -5.17 -9.90
N SER A 186 6.92 -5.68 -9.87
CA SER A 186 5.71 -4.89 -9.63
C SER A 186 4.71 -5.70 -8.84
N VAL A 187 4.28 -5.17 -7.70
CA VAL A 187 3.26 -5.80 -6.85
C VAL A 187 1.93 -5.92 -7.60
N LYS A 188 1.57 -4.91 -8.39
CA LYS A 188 0.36 -4.93 -9.24
C LYS A 188 0.35 -6.10 -10.21
N ASN A 189 1.49 -6.37 -10.86
CA ASN A 189 1.61 -7.52 -11.78
C ASN A 189 1.52 -8.85 -11.03
N MET A 190 2.06 -8.92 -9.81
CA MET A 190 1.97 -10.10 -8.95
C MET A 190 0.51 -10.38 -8.59
N ASP A 191 -0.19 -9.40 -8.06
CA ASP A 191 -1.58 -9.53 -7.63
C ASP A 191 -2.52 -9.87 -8.80
N GLN A 192 -2.32 -9.20 -9.94
CA GLN A 192 -3.07 -9.52 -11.16
C GLN A 192 -2.83 -10.95 -11.63
N THR A 193 -1.58 -11.40 -11.64
CA THR A 193 -1.24 -12.78 -12.02
C THR A 193 -1.91 -13.77 -11.07
N GLN A 194 -1.81 -13.55 -9.77
CA GLN A 194 -2.44 -14.40 -8.76
C GLN A 194 -3.96 -14.46 -8.94
N ASN A 195 -4.60 -13.30 -9.08
CA ASN A 195 -6.05 -13.22 -9.25
C ASN A 195 -6.54 -13.89 -10.53
N TYR A 196 -5.82 -13.77 -11.64
CA TYR A 196 -6.19 -14.42 -12.89
C TYR A 196 -6.00 -15.94 -12.82
N LEU A 197 -4.88 -16.39 -12.28
CA LEU A 197 -4.63 -17.83 -12.13
C LEU A 197 -5.63 -18.48 -11.17
N ALA A 198 -5.98 -17.85 -10.06
CA ALA A 198 -6.96 -18.36 -9.11
C ALA A 198 -8.38 -18.50 -9.70
N ARG A 199 -8.73 -17.70 -10.72
CA ARG A 199 -10.04 -17.79 -11.40
C ARG A 199 -10.05 -18.79 -12.56
N THR A 200 -8.90 -19.25 -12.98
CA THR A 200 -8.73 -20.00 -14.24
C THR A 200 -8.44 -21.49 -13.98
N VAL A 201 -8.04 -21.81 -12.77
CA VAL A 201 -7.72 -23.16 -12.26
C VAL A 201 -8.74 -23.59 -11.22
#